data_1b81c190b5c5b3413ac6380e004ffb57
#
_entry.id   1b81c190b5c5b3413ac6380e004ffb57
#
_cell.length_a   1.000
_cell.length_b   1.000
_cell.length_c   1.000
_cell.angle_alpha   90.00
_cell.angle_beta   90.00
_cell.angle_gamma   90.00
#
_symmetry.space_group_name_H-M   'P 1'
#
loop_
_entity.id
_entity.type
_entity.pdbx_description
1 polymer ?
#
loop_
_entity_poly.entity_id
_entity_poly.type
_entity_poly.pdbx_seq_one_letter_code
_entity_poly.pdbx_strand_id
1 'polypeptide(L)' 'MLNKLKNLLVEEMDVNSELITLEAELMNDLGFNSLELADLVVLCEEKFNIIFDESVLPTLLTVGDVVAYLEENA' A
#
# COMPACT_ATOMS: atom_id res chain seq x y z
N MET A 1 -11.05 5.01 -1.37
CA MET A 1 -10.04 4.02 -0.89
C MET A 1 -8.71 4.65 -0.51
N LEU A 2 -8.27 5.68 -1.23
CA LEU A 2 -6.99 6.33 -0.90
C LEU A 2 -6.92 6.78 0.56
N ASN A 3 -7.97 7.39 1.07
CA ASN A 3 -7.96 7.86 2.46
C ASN A 3 -7.78 6.73 3.47
N LYS A 4 -8.38 5.58 3.21
CA LYS A 4 -8.24 4.42 4.09
C LYS A 4 -6.84 3.86 4.05
N LEU A 5 -6.24 3.76 2.87
CA LEU A 5 -4.86 3.32 2.73
C LEU A 5 -3.91 4.32 3.36
N LYS A 6 -4.15 5.60 3.16
CA LYS A 6 -3.33 6.65 3.76
C LYS A 6 -3.32 6.55 5.28
N ASN A 7 -4.49 6.36 5.88
CA ASN A 7 -4.58 6.20 7.32
C ASN A 7 -3.78 4.99 7.81
N LEU A 8 -3.85 3.89 7.08
CA LEU A 8 -3.09 2.68 7.42
C LEU A 8 -1.59 2.97 7.37
N LEU A 9 -1.13 3.62 6.30
CA LEU A 9 0.29 3.93 6.15
C LEU A 9 0.79 4.85 7.26
N VAL A 10 0.01 5.85 7.62
CA VAL A 10 0.39 6.80 8.68
C VAL A 10 0.39 6.11 10.04
N GLU A 11 -0.68 5.38 10.36
CA GLU A 11 -0.85 4.81 11.70
C GLU A 11 -0.03 3.56 11.94
N GLU A 12 0.09 2.69 10.93
CA GLU A 12 0.74 1.40 11.09
C GLU A 12 2.19 1.40 10.66
N MET A 13 2.57 2.24 9.72
CA MET A 13 3.91 2.24 9.15
C MET A 13 4.65 3.56 9.34
N ASP A 14 4.04 4.49 10.04
CA ASP A 14 4.65 5.78 10.41
C ASP A 14 5.12 6.57 9.18
N VAL A 15 4.37 6.52 8.10
CA VAL A 15 4.68 7.26 6.88
C VAL A 15 4.18 8.70 7.02
N ASN A 16 4.98 9.66 6.59
CA ASN A 16 4.56 11.07 6.57
C ASN A 16 3.41 11.24 5.58
N SER A 17 2.28 11.76 6.06
CA SER A 17 1.08 11.90 5.24
C SER A 17 1.30 12.77 4.01
N GLU A 18 2.23 13.72 4.07
CA GLU A 18 2.52 14.61 2.94
C GLU A 18 3.16 13.88 1.75
N LEU A 19 3.78 12.72 2.00
CA LEU A 19 4.41 11.93 0.95
C LEU A 19 3.41 11.01 0.24
N ILE A 20 2.21 10.85 0.77
CA ILE A 20 1.25 9.87 0.27
C ILE A 20 0.37 10.49 -0.80
N THR A 21 0.75 10.27 -2.05
CA THR A 21 -0.04 10.64 -3.23
C THR A 21 -0.21 9.40 -4.09
N LEU A 22 -1.13 9.44 -5.04
CA LEU A 22 -1.33 8.30 -5.94
C LEU A 22 -0.07 7.99 -6.76
N GLU A 23 0.69 9.01 -7.11
CA GLU A 23 1.89 8.87 -7.92
C GLU A 23 3.13 8.47 -7.11
N ALA A 24 3.05 8.53 -5.78
CA ALA A 24 4.19 8.23 -4.92
C ALA A 24 4.63 6.78 -5.09
N GLU A 25 5.93 6.59 -5.32
CA GLU A 25 6.50 5.26 -5.43
C GLU A 25 6.77 4.71 -4.04
N LEU A 26 6.35 3.48 -3.82
CA LEU A 26 6.47 2.88 -2.50
C LEU A 26 7.94 2.77 -2.06
N MET A 27 8.83 2.41 -2.96
CA MET A 27 10.24 2.28 -2.62
C MET A 27 10.98 3.61 -2.66
N ASN A 28 10.79 4.39 -3.74
CA ASN A 28 11.58 5.59 -3.93
C ASN A 28 11.08 6.78 -3.12
N ASP A 29 9.76 6.95 -3.04
CA ASP A 29 9.20 8.12 -2.36
C ASP A 29 8.88 7.86 -0.90
N LEU A 30 8.34 6.68 -0.60
CA LEU A 30 8.04 6.32 0.79
C LEU A 30 9.20 5.61 1.48
N GLY A 31 10.19 5.17 0.72
CA GLY A 31 11.39 4.55 1.28
C GLY A 31 11.21 3.12 1.76
N PHE A 32 10.21 2.42 1.23
CA PHE A 32 9.98 1.03 1.63
C PHE A 32 11.00 0.09 1.01
N ASN A 33 11.43 -0.89 1.79
CA ASN A 33 12.19 -2.02 1.28
C ASN A 33 11.25 -3.22 1.08
N SER A 34 11.80 -4.36 0.66
CA SER A 34 10.99 -5.54 0.38
C SER A 34 10.22 -6.06 1.60
N LEU A 35 10.83 -5.98 2.78
CA LEU A 35 10.17 -6.42 4.01
C LEU A 35 9.00 -5.51 4.36
N GLU A 36 9.17 -4.21 4.17
CA GLU A 36 8.10 -3.26 4.45
C GLU A 36 6.96 -3.39 3.46
N LEU A 37 7.27 -3.70 2.20
CA LEU A 37 6.22 -3.98 1.21
C LEU A 37 5.42 -5.22 1.60
N ALA A 38 6.08 -6.27 2.09
CA ALA A 38 5.40 -7.46 2.58
C ALA A 38 4.51 -7.14 3.77
N ASP A 39 5.00 -6.31 4.69
CA ASP A 39 4.21 -5.87 5.83
C ASP A 39 2.98 -5.09 5.39
N LEU A 40 3.14 -4.21 4.41
CA LEU A 40 2.03 -3.44 3.86
C LEU A 40 0.95 -4.37 3.31
N VAL A 41 1.35 -5.39 2.55
CA VAL A 41 0.42 -6.36 1.99
C VAL A 41 -0.37 -7.07 3.09
N VAL A 42 0.32 -7.55 4.12
CA VAL A 42 -0.32 -8.24 5.23
C VAL A 42 -1.31 -7.32 5.95
N LEU A 43 -0.91 -6.08 6.21
CA LEU A 43 -1.79 -5.11 6.87
C LEU A 43 -3.03 -4.81 6.04
N CYS A 44 -2.86 -4.69 4.72
CA CYS A 44 -3.98 -4.47 3.82
C CYS A 44 -4.92 -5.67 3.80
N GLU A 45 -4.39 -6.88 3.78
CA GLU A 45 -5.21 -8.08 3.81
C GLU A 45 -6.06 -8.15 5.06
N GLU A 46 -5.47 -7.81 6.19
CA GLU A 46 -6.18 -7.84 7.46
C GLU A 46 -7.22 -6.73 7.57
N LYS A 47 -6.82 -5.51 7.19
CA LYS A 47 -7.70 -4.35 7.35
C LYS A 47 -8.86 -4.35 6.37
N PHE A 48 -8.61 -4.74 5.14
CA PHE A 48 -9.62 -4.68 4.08
C PHE A 48 -10.25 -6.03 3.77
N ASN A 49 -9.82 -7.07 4.47
CA ASN A 49 -10.36 -8.43 4.34
C ASN A 49 -10.28 -8.94 2.89
N ILE A 50 -9.12 -8.79 2.28
CA ILE A 50 -8.84 -9.26 0.93
C ILE A 50 -7.58 -10.10 0.93
N ILE A 51 -7.32 -10.76 -0.21
CA ILE A 51 -6.11 -11.55 -0.40
C ILE A 51 -5.37 -11.01 -1.62
N PHE A 52 -4.06 -10.74 -1.46
CA PHE A 52 -3.21 -10.35 -2.56
C PHE A 52 -2.62 -11.58 -3.23
N ASP A 53 -2.80 -11.67 -4.55
CA ASP A 53 -2.16 -12.72 -5.34
C ASP A 53 -0.67 -12.40 -5.45
N GLU A 54 0.17 -13.41 -5.26
CA GLU A 54 1.62 -13.22 -5.35
C GLU A 54 2.05 -12.63 -6.69
N SER A 55 1.34 -12.97 -7.77
CA SER A 55 1.67 -12.46 -9.10
C SER A 55 1.45 -10.96 -9.23
N VAL A 56 0.64 -10.38 -8.36
CA VAL A 56 0.34 -8.94 -8.37
C VAL A 56 1.43 -8.14 -7.67
N LEU A 57 2.12 -8.74 -6.69
CA LEU A 57 3.06 -8.01 -5.85
C LEU A 57 4.12 -7.24 -6.65
N PRO A 58 4.75 -7.83 -7.69
CA PRO A 58 5.74 -7.07 -8.46
C PRO A 58 5.17 -5.88 -9.23
N THR A 59 3.85 -5.80 -9.39
CA THR A 59 3.21 -4.69 -10.11
C THR A 59 2.81 -3.55 -9.20
N LEU A 60 2.92 -3.72 -7.88
CA LEU A 60 2.53 -2.70 -6.91
C LEU A 60 3.69 -1.74 -6.69
N LEU A 61 3.86 -0.79 -7.59
CA LEU A 61 4.98 0.15 -7.58
C LEU A 61 4.64 1.47 -6.92
N THR A 62 3.40 1.93 -7.04
CA THR A 62 2.96 3.21 -6.49
C THR A 62 1.79 3.01 -5.53
N VAL A 63 1.52 4.07 -4.76
CA VAL A 63 0.33 4.10 -3.89
C VAL A 63 -0.93 3.87 -4.73
N GLY A 64 -0.99 4.48 -5.92
CA GLY A 64 -2.12 4.31 -6.83
C GLY A 64 -2.34 2.87 -7.26
N ASP A 65 -1.25 2.12 -7.47
CA ASP A 65 -1.36 0.71 -7.83
C ASP A 65 -2.03 -0.09 -6.72
N VAL A 66 -1.67 0.19 -5.47
CA VAL A 66 -2.28 -0.49 -4.32
C VAL A 66 -3.74 -0.09 -4.18
N VAL A 67 -4.04 1.20 -4.33
CA VAL A 67 -5.43 1.69 -4.27
C VAL A 67 -6.28 1.00 -5.32
N ALA A 68 -5.79 0.92 -6.56
CA ALA A 68 -6.52 0.28 -7.64
C ALA A 68 -6.82 -1.19 -7.34
N TYR A 69 -5.82 -1.90 -6.82
CA TYR A 69 -6.02 -3.30 -6.46
C TYR A 69 -7.07 -3.45 -5.35
N LEU A 70 -6.99 -2.59 -4.34
CA LEU A 70 -7.96 -2.62 -3.24
C LEU A 70 -9.37 -2.33 -3.73
N GLU A 71 -9.52 -1.38 -4.63
CA GLU A 71 -10.85 -1.04 -5.16
C GLU A 71 -11.44 -2.14 -6.01
N GLU A 72 -10.60 -2.87 -6.74
CA GLU A 72 -11.07 -3.98 -7.57
C GLU A 72 -11.45 -5.22 -6.75
N ASN A 73 -10.87 -5.39 -5.58
CA ASN A 73 -11.00 -6.63 -4.81
C ASN A 73 -11.70 -6.46 -3.47
N ALA A 74 -12.07 -5.26 -3.11
CA ALA A 74 -12.73 -5.01 -1.83
C ALA A 74 -14.24 -4.97 -1.97
#